data_9262c3f9f496fea4b33b78d50f986a27
#
_entry.id   9262c3f9f496fea4b33b78d50f986a27
#
_cell.length_a   1.000
_cell.length_b   1.000
_cell.length_c   1.000
_cell.angle_alpha   90.00
_cell.angle_beta   90.00
_cell.angle_gamma   90.00
#
_symmetry.space_group_name_H-M   'P 1'
#
loop_
_entity.id
_entity.type
_entity.pdbx_description
1 polymer ?
#
loop_
_entity_poly.entity_id
_entity_poly.type
_entity_poly.pdbx_seq_one_letter_code
_entity_poly.pdbx_strand_id
1 'polypeptide(L)'
;MHFNDNFWAPRIETVRSVTVPFAFQKCEDTHRIDNFAVAGKLMEGEFNSPYPFDDSDVYKIMEGASYLMAVKQDKALDAYVDSLITLIAAAQEPDGYLYTVRTSGGNHPWIGKERWENERDNSHELYNVGHMYEAAVAHYLATGKRSFLDIAIKSANLLCETFGPEEGKITVAPGHQEVEIGLVKLYRVTGDKRYLDLSQFFLDARGKYDKYDRSSEDQFRNGAYWQYHK
;
A
#
# COMPACT_ATOMS: atom_id res chain seq x y z
N MET A 1 -2.68 -19.66 -15.59
CA MET A 1 -1.56 -19.80 -16.56
C MET A 1 -0.65 -20.90 -16.05
N HIS A 2 -0.14 -21.81 -16.90
CA HIS A 2 0.78 -22.86 -16.47
C HIS A 2 2.12 -22.65 -17.17
N PHE A 3 3.20 -22.67 -16.37
CA PHE A 3 4.56 -22.59 -16.87
C PHE A 3 5.19 -23.98 -16.78
N ASN A 4 5.54 -24.56 -17.90
CA ASN A 4 6.15 -25.89 -18.00
C ASN A 4 7.44 -25.88 -18.82
N ASP A 5 8.02 -24.70 -19.02
CA ASP A 5 9.28 -24.49 -19.71
C ASP A 5 10.49 -24.62 -18.78
N ASN A 6 11.68 -24.74 -19.37
CA ASN A 6 12.92 -24.91 -18.62
C ASN A 6 13.54 -23.58 -18.11
N PHE A 7 12.92 -22.44 -18.39
CA PHE A 7 13.42 -21.14 -17.99
C PHE A 7 12.57 -20.51 -16.87
N TRP A 8 11.27 -20.33 -17.07
CA TRP A 8 10.41 -19.68 -16.09
C TRP A 8 9.95 -20.61 -14.96
N ALA A 9 9.61 -21.86 -15.28
CA ALA A 9 9.09 -22.79 -14.26
C ALA A 9 10.05 -22.97 -13.07
N PRO A 10 11.37 -23.21 -13.25
CA PRO A 10 12.29 -23.33 -12.12
C PRO A 10 12.45 -21.99 -11.35
N ARG A 11 12.36 -20.83 -12.00
CA ARG A 11 12.43 -19.53 -11.32
C ARG A 11 11.21 -19.27 -10.46
N ILE A 12 10.02 -19.56 -10.97
CA ILE A 12 8.77 -19.45 -10.22
C ILE A 12 8.81 -20.39 -9.00
N GLU A 13 9.33 -21.60 -9.17
CA GLU A 13 9.47 -22.54 -8.05
C GLU A 13 10.48 -22.03 -7.01
N THR A 14 11.58 -21.40 -7.42
CA THR A 14 12.52 -20.76 -6.49
C THR A 14 11.87 -19.61 -5.74
N VAL A 15 11.09 -18.75 -6.42
CA VAL A 15 10.37 -17.67 -5.77
C VAL A 15 9.37 -18.22 -4.75
N ARG A 16 8.67 -19.30 -5.09
CA ARG A 16 7.67 -19.94 -4.23
C ARG A 16 8.28 -20.60 -2.99
N SER A 17 9.37 -21.37 -3.17
CA SER A 17 9.93 -22.23 -2.13
C SER A 17 11.04 -21.57 -1.30
N VAL A 18 11.63 -20.49 -1.79
CA VAL A 18 12.75 -19.81 -1.14
C VAL A 18 12.48 -18.33 -0.94
N THR A 19 12.21 -17.57 -2.02
CA THR A 19 12.20 -16.10 -1.92
C THR A 19 11.07 -15.57 -1.06
N VAL A 20 9.84 -16.02 -1.29
CA VAL A 20 8.68 -15.54 -0.54
C VAL A 20 8.73 -15.97 0.93
N PRO A 21 9.02 -17.25 1.28
CA PRO A 21 9.21 -17.61 2.68
C PRO A 21 10.34 -16.84 3.37
N PHE A 22 11.47 -16.64 2.72
CA PHE A 22 12.57 -15.85 3.24
C PHE A 22 12.17 -14.38 3.47
N ALA A 23 11.43 -13.78 2.53
CA ALA A 23 10.99 -12.39 2.64
C ALA A 23 10.00 -12.20 3.81
N PHE A 24 9.04 -13.11 4.00
CA PHE A 24 8.17 -13.10 5.17
C PHE A 24 8.96 -13.26 6.47
N GLN A 25 9.90 -14.21 6.52
CA GLN A 25 10.76 -14.37 7.69
C GLN A 25 11.52 -13.07 8.02
N LYS A 26 11.97 -12.31 7.01
CA LYS A 26 12.61 -11.02 7.24
C LYS A 26 11.63 -9.98 7.81
N CYS A 27 10.37 -9.96 7.37
CA CYS A 27 9.37 -9.10 7.95
C CYS A 27 9.06 -9.45 9.42
N GLU A 28 9.11 -10.74 9.79
CA GLU A 28 9.02 -11.18 11.17
C GLU A 28 10.26 -10.77 11.98
N ASP A 29 11.46 -11.14 11.51
CA ASP A 29 12.75 -10.85 12.16
C ASP A 29 12.95 -9.34 12.44
N THR A 30 12.33 -8.49 11.63
CA THR A 30 12.48 -7.02 11.69
C THR A 30 11.23 -6.31 12.20
N HIS A 31 10.30 -7.05 12.83
CA HIS A 31 9.09 -6.55 13.50
C HIS A 31 8.07 -5.84 12.60
N ARG A 32 8.19 -5.93 11.26
CA ARG A 32 7.24 -5.31 10.33
C ARG A 32 5.83 -5.89 10.48
N ILE A 33 5.74 -7.19 10.74
CA ILE A 33 4.46 -7.87 11.00
C ILE A 33 3.95 -7.54 12.40
N ASP A 34 4.83 -7.48 13.39
CA ASP A 34 4.48 -7.12 14.77
C ASP A 34 3.88 -5.72 14.86
N ASN A 35 4.33 -4.78 14.03
CA ASN A 35 3.77 -3.43 13.98
C ASN A 35 2.26 -3.42 13.70
N PHE A 36 1.74 -4.34 12.87
CA PHE A 36 0.29 -4.50 12.68
C PHE A 36 -0.39 -5.04 13.94
N ALA A 37 0.23 -6.00 14.62
CA ALA A 37 -0.33 -6.55 15.86
C ALA A 37 -0.37 -5.49 16.99
N VAL A 38 0.67 -4.67 17.10
CA VAL A 38 0.73 -3.54 18.04
C VAL A 38 -0.31 -2.49 17.70
N ALA A 39 -0.40 -2.07 16.44
CA ALA A 39 -1.39 -1.10 15.97
C ALA A 39 -2.83 -1.60 16.19
N GLY A 40 -3.07 -2.89 15.98
CA GLY A 40 -4.34 -3.57 16.23
C GLY A 40 -4.62 -3.90 17.70
N LYS A 41 -3.72 -3.55 18.62
CA LYS A 41 -3.81 -3.87 20.06
C LYS A 41 -3.94 -5.37 20.37
N LEU A 42 -3.40 -6.20 19.49
CA LEU A 42 -3.30 -7.66 19.67
C LEU A 42 -2.00 -8.05 20.38
N MET A 43 -1.04 -7.14 20.43
CA MET A 43 0.25 -7.29 21.08
C MET A 43 0.61 -5.99 21.81
N GLU A 44 1.17 -6.09 23.00
CA GLU A 44 1.77 -4.95 23.69
C GLU A 44 3.12 -4.59 23.05
N GLY A 45 3.43 -3.31 22.96
CA GLY A 45 4.69 -2.83 22.42
C GLY A 45 4.56 -1.43 21.79
N GLU A 46 5.61 -1.03 21.12
CA GLU A 46 5.69 0.22 20.37
C GLU A 46 6.03 -0.08 18.91
N PHE A 47 5.74 0.87 18.02
CA PHE A 47 6.18 0.79 16.64
C PHE A 47 7.70 0.59 16.56
N ASN A 48 8.12 -0.42 15.83
CA ASN A 48 9.53 -0.81 15.72
C ASN A 48 9.92 -0.97 14.26
N SER A 49 10.37 0.12 13.66
CA SER A 49 10.98 0.13 12.34
C SER A 49 11.79 1.41 12.13
N PRO A 50 12.90 1.37 11.38
CA PRO A 50 13.67 2.57 11.03
C PRO A 50 12.94 3.49 10.06
N TYR A 51 11.91 3.01 9.37
CA TYR A 51 11.14 3.77 8.38
C TYR A 51 9.65 3.70 8.66
N PRO A 52 8.92 4.81 8.52
CA PRO A 52 7.49 4.84 8.83
C PRO A 52 6.62 4.13 7.79
N PHE A 53 7.17 3.80 6.63
CA PHE A 53 6.48 3.20 5.48
C PHE A 53 6.76 1.70 5.28
N ASP A 54 7.31 1.04 6.27
CA ASP A 54 7.67 -0.38 6.21
C ASP A 54 6.46 -1.33 6.17
N ASP A 55 5.24 -0.84 6.42
CA ASP A 55 4.00 -1.56 6.15
C ASP A 55 3.96 -2.08 4.72
N SER A 56 4.46 -1.29 3.77
CA SER A 56 4.50 -1.63 2.35
C SER A 56 5.30 -2.88 2.04
N ASP A 57 6.30 -3.23 2.83
CA ASP A 57 7.11 -4.44 2.62
C ASP A 57 6.25 -5.70 2.81
N VAL A 58 5.39 -5.72 3.83
CA VAL A 58 4.45 -6.81 4.06
C VAL A 58 3.46 -6.92 2.89
N TYR A 59 2.89 -5.80 2.44
CA TYR A 59 1.94 -5.80 1.32
C TYR A 59 2.56 -6.30 0.02
N LYS A 60 3.76 -5.87 -0.32
CA LYS A 60 4.48 -6.31 -1.53
C LYS A 60 4.73 -7.82 -1.54
N ILE A 61 5.10 -8.40 -0.38
CA ILE A 61 5.31 -9.84 -0.29
C ILE A 61 3.98 -10.57 -0.40
N MET A 62 2.90 -10.06 0.22
CA MET A 62 1.56 -10.63 0.11
C MET A 62 1.03 -10.59 -1.33
N GLU A 63 1.33 -9.54 -2.09
CA GLU A 63 1.01 -9.47 -3.53
C GLU A 63 1.75 -10.57 -4.30
N GLY A 64 3.06 -10.70 -4.09
CA GLY A 64 3.86 -11.75 -4.71
C GLY A 64 3.39 -13.17 -4.34
N ALA A 65 3.04 -13.41 -3.07
CA ALA A 65 2.45 -14.65 -2.58
C ALA A 65 1.12 -14.95 -3.28
N SER A 66 0.28 -13.93 -3.46
CA SER A 66 -1.01 -14.06 -4.15
C SER A 66 -0.84 -14.47 -5.63
N TYR A 67 0.12 -13.88 -6.33
CA TYR A 67 0.43 -14.29 -7.70
C TYR A 67 0.94 -15.74 -7.78
N LEU A 68 1.71 -16.20 -6.80
CA LEU A 68 2.13 -17.60 -6.74
C LEU A 68 0.96 -18.55 -6.51
N MET A 69 0.02 -18.18 -5.62
CA MET A 69 -1.21 -18.96 -5.40
C MET A 69 -2.11 -19.00 -6.64
N ALA A 70 -2.14 -17.96 -7.45
CA ALA A 70 -2.85 -17.94 -8.74
C ALA A 70 -2.22 -18.90 -9.77
N VAL A 71 -0.91 -19.16 -9.69
CA VAL A 71 -0.22 -20.13 -10.55
C VAL A 71 -0.40 -21.57 -10.03
N LYS A 72 -0.25 -21.76 -8.72
CA LYS A 72 -0.37 -23.06 -8.06
C LYS A 72 -0.87 -22.86 -6.64
N GLN A 73 -2.03 -23.43 -6.33
CA GLN A 73 -2.59 -23.38 -4.99
C GLN A 73 -1.60 -23.93 -3.95
N ASP A 74 -1.48 -23.22 -2.83
CA ASP A 74 -0.67 -23.58 -1.69
C ASP A 74 -1.45 -23.25 -0.40
N LYS A 75 -2.00 -24.30 0.22
CA LYS A 75 -2.85 -24.14 1.41
C LYS A 75 -2.11 -23.57 2.63
N ALA A 76 -0.82 -23.86 2.77
CA ALA A 76 -0.04 -23.38 3.88
C ALA A 76 0.24 -21.89 3.72
N LEU A 77 0.63 -21.47 2.52
CA LEU A 77 0.83 -20.05 2.19
C LEU A 77 -0.48 -19.26 2.29
N ASP A 78 -1.60 -19.83 1.80
CA ASP A 78 -2.92 -19.21 1.89
C ASP A 78 -3.35 -18.99 3.35
N ALA A 79 -3.17 -19.98 4.22
CA ALA A 79 -3.47 -19.84 5.65
C ALA A 79 -2.56 -18.82 6.35
N TYR A 80 -1.29 -18.75 5.97
CA TYR A 80 -0.38 -17.75 6.51
C TYR A 80 -0.78 -16.33 6.07
N VAL A 81 -1.10 -16.13 4.80
CA VAL A 81 -1.61 -14.83 4.29
C VAL A 81 -2.91 -14.44 5.00
N ASP A 82 -3.83 -15.37 5.23
CA ASP A 82 -5.06 -15.11 6.00
C ASP A 82 -4.76 -14.64 7.43
N SER A 83 -3.72 -15.19 8.07
CA SER A 83 -3.30 -14.71 9.40
C SER A 83 -2.80 -13.27 9.37
N LEU A 84 -2.02 -12.89 8.35
CA LEU A 84 -1.57 -11.50 8.16
C LEU A 84 -2.75 -10.56 7.89
N ILE A 85 -3.71 -10.97 7.07
CA ILE A 85 -4.93 -10.20 6.81
C ILE A 85 -5.69 -9.92 8.12
N THR A 86 -5.70 -10.87 9.04
CA THR A 86 -6.33 -10.67 10.35
C THR A 86 -5.64 -9.59 11.18
N LEU A 87 -4.30 -9.54 11.17
CA LEU A 87 -3.54 -8.50 11.83
C LEU A 87 -3.77 -7.12 11.19
N ILE A 88 -3.77 -7.07 9.85
CA ILE A 88 -4.02 -5.85 9.07
C ILE A 88 -5.43 -5.33 9.35
N ALA A 89 -6.43 -6.22 9.40
CA ALA A 89 -7.81 -5.85 9.72
C ALA A 89 -7.94 -5.24 11.13
N ALA A 90 -7.23 -5.81 12.12
CA ALA A 90 -7.22 -5.30 13.48
C ALA A 90 -6.53 -3.93 13.58
N ALA A 91 -5.50 -3.68 12.77
CA ALA A 91 -4.78 -2.40 12.72
C ALA A 91 -5.56 -1.29 12.01
N GLN A 92 -6.57 -1.61 11.20
CA GLN A 92 -7.34 -0.60 10.48
C GLN A 92 -8.29 0.16 11.39
N GLU A 93 -8.20 1.48 11.40
CA GLU A 93 -9.08 2.34 12.17
C GLU A 93 -10.54 2.31 11.67
N PRO A 94 -11.51 2.72 12.51
CA PRO A 94 -12.94 2.63 12.17
C PRO A 94 -13.34 3.36 10.89
N ASP A 95 -12.63 4.42 10.51
CA ASP A 95 -12.87 5.19 9.28
C ASP A 95 -12.16 4.61 8.05
N GLY A 96 -11.29 3.61 8.22
CA GLY A 96 -10.54 2.99 7.14
C GLY A 96 -9.08 3.39 7.05
N TYR A 97 -8.62 4.32 7.90
CA TYR A 97 -7.22 4.70 7.95
C TYR A 97 -6.35 3.53 8.41
N LEU A 98 -5.17 3.39 7.81
CA LEU A 98 -4.20 2.36 8.17
C LEU A 98 -2.77 2.86 7.89
N TYR A 99 -2.01 3.02 8.94
CA TYR A 99 -0.60 3.38 8.91
C TYR A 99 -0.01 3.05 10.29
N THR A 100 0.71 1.93 10.39
CA THR A 100 0.99 1.31 11.70
C THR A 100 1.72 2.22 12.66
N VAL A 101 2.68 3.04 12.19
CA VAL A 101 3.40 3.99 13.02
C VAL A 101 2.46 4.98 13.72
N ARG A 102 1.44 5.46 13.05
CA ARG A 102 0.47 6.42 13.62
C ARG A 102 -0.60 5.71 14.44
N THR A 103 -1.17 4.63 13.91
CA THR A 103 -2.24 3.87 14.57
C THR A 103 -1.79 3.26 15.90
N SER A 104 -0.50 2.90 16.04
CA SER A 104 0.09 2.44 17.30
C SER A 104 0.35 3.57 18.31
N GLY A 105 0.13 4.84 17.93
CA GLY A 105 0.51 5.99 18.75
C GLY A 105 2.00 6.31 18.70
N GLY A 106 2.72 5.71 17.78
CA GLY A 106 4.15 5.95 17.55
C GLY A 106 4.41 7.35 17.00
N ASN A 107 5.64 7.79 17.16
CA ASN A 107 6.14 9.05 16.61
C ASN A 107 7.39 8.77 15.77
N HIS A 108 7.42 9.37 14.58
CA HIS A 108 8.57 9.28 13.69
C HIS A 108 8.82 10.67 13.08
N PRO A 109 10.08 11.12 12.94
CA PRO A 109 10.39 12.48 12.48
C PRO A 109 9.87 12.79 11.06
N TRP A 110 9.55 11.78 10.26
CA TRP A 110 9.08 11.94 8.88
C TRP A 110 7.55 12.00 8.76
N ILE A 111 6.81 11.58 9.78
CA ILE A 111 5.37 11.76 9.79
C ILE A 111 5.01 13.13 10.34
N GLY A 112 3.99 13.78 9.79
CA GLY A 112 3.46 15.02 10.32
C GLY A 112 2.71 14.83 11.63
N LYS A 113 2.24 15.93 12.22
CA LYS A 113 1.35 15.87 13.39
C LYS A 113 -0.01 15.30 13.02
N GLU A 114 -0.52 15.74 11.88
CA GLU A 114 -1.81 15.31 11.35
C GLU A 114 -1.62 14.23 10.26
N ARG A 115 -2.67 13.45 9.98
CA ARG A 115 -2.69 12.51 8.85
C ARG A 115 -2.46 13.29 7.55
N TRP A 116 -1.68 12.72 6.64
CA TRP A 116 -1.42 13.22 5.29
C TRP A 116 -0.59 14.52 5.22
N GLU A 117 -0.18 15.08 6.36
CA GLU A 117 0.54 16.37 6.43
C GLU A 117 1.85 16.35 5.64
N ASN A 118 2.63 15.27 5.76
CA ASN A 118 3.93 15.12 5.10
C ASN A 118 3.89 14.16 3.90
N GLU A 119 2.72 13.98 3.28
CA GLU A 119 2.57 13.02 2.18
C GLU A 119 3.45 13.33 0.96
N ARG A 120 3.71 14.60 0.69
CA ARG A 120 4.60 15.02 -0.39
C ARG A 120 6.07 14.69 -0.15
N ASP A 121 6.46 14.62 1.11
CA ASP A 121 7.86 14.50 1.52
C ASP A 121 8.21 13.05 1.83
N ASN A 122 8.01 12.61 3.07
CA ASN A 122 8.59 11.37 3.54
C ASN A 122 7.61 10.45 4.30
N SER A 123 6.37 10.86 4.56
CA SER A 123 5.45 10.00 5.33
C SER A 123 5.04 8.76 4.54
N HIS A 124 4.83 8.89 3.25
CA HIS A 124 4.49 7.79 2.35
C HIS A 124 3.20 7.03 2.75
N GLU A 125 2.23 7.74 3.34
CA GLU A 125 0.96 7.13 3.74
C GLU A 125 0.19 6.60 2.53
N LEU A 126 0.11 7.40 1.44
CA LEU A 126 -0.52 6.99 0.19
C LEU A 126 0.25 5.88 -0.54
N TYR A 127 1.58 5.89 -0.45
CA TYR A 127 2.42 4.81 -0.98
C TYR A 127 2.10 3.47 -0.31
N ASN A 128 2.00 3.45 1.03
CA ASN A 128 1.66 2.24 1.77
C ASN A 128 0.30 1.67 1.35
N VAL A 129 -0.73 2.51 1.31
CA VAL A 129 -2.07 2.01 0.93
C VAL A 129 -2.17 1.65 -0.55
N GLY A 130 -1.37 2.26 -1.42
CA GLY A 130 -1.24 1.85 -2.82
C GLY A 130 -0.82 0.39 -2.94
N HIS A 131 0.26 -0.01 -2.27
CA HIS A 131 0.71 -1.41 -2.21
C HIS A 131 -0.30 -2.33 -1.54
N MET A 132 -1.00 -1.85 -0.50
CA MET A 132 -2.10 -2.62 0.10
C MET A 132 -3.21 -2.92 -0.91
N TYR A 133 -3.61 -1.94 -1.74
CA TYR A 133 -4.66 -2.14 -2.73
C TYR A 133 -4.23 -3.15 -3.81
N GLU A 134 -2.98 -3.06 -4.28
CA GLU A 134 -2.44 -4.02 -5.23
C GLU A 134 -2.45 -5.45 -4.66
N ALA A 135 -1.95 -5.62 -3.44
CA ALA A 135 -1.94 -6.90 -2.74
C ALA A 135 -3.36 -7.46 -2.50
N ALA A 136 -4.29 -6.61 -2.08
CA ALA A 136 -5.67 -7.01 -1.81
C ALA A 136 -6.40 -7.47 -3.09
N VAL A 137 -6.20 -6.77 -4.20
CA VAL A 137 -6.76 -7.17 -5.50
C VAL A 137 -6.12 -8.46 -5.99
N ALA A 138 -4.78 -8.61 -5.88
CA ALA A 138 -4.08 -9.83 -6.26
C ALA A 138 -4.59 -11.03 -5.45
N HIS A 139 -4.78 -10.87 -4.12
CA HIS A 139 -5.31 -11.90 -3.25
C HIS A 139 -6.75 -12.29 -3.63
N TYR A 140 -7.63 -11.32 -3.88
CA TYR A 140 -8.98 -11.58 -4.32
C TYR A 140 -9.04 -12.35 -5.64
N LEU A 141 -8.24 -11.95 -6.63
CA LEU A 141 -8.18 -12.62 -7.93
C LEU A 141 -7.61 -14.04 -7.85
N ALA A 142 -6.69 -14.30 -6.91
CA ALA A 142 -6.07 -15.60 -6.72
C ALA A 142 -6.96 -16.60 -5.95
N THR A 143 -7.70 -16.11 -4.95
CA THR A 143 -8.41 -16.95 -3.96
C THR A 143 -9.93 -16.83 -3.98
N GLY A 144 -10.47 -15.74 -4.52
CA GLY A 144 -11.88 -15.37 -4.43
C GLY A 144 -12.30 -14.82 -3.05
N LYS A 145 -11.39 -14.77 -2.06
CA LYS A 145 -11.68 -14.28 -0.72
C LYS A 145 -11.74 -12.76 -0.69
N ARG A 146 -12.76 -12.22 -0.02
CA ARG A 146 -12.95 -10.76 0.08
C ARG A 146 -12.29 -10.11 1.28
N SER A 147 -11.80 -10.89 2.24
CA SER A 147 -11.31 -10.39 3.54
C SER A 147 -10.31 -9.22 3.39
N PHE A 148 -9.32 -9.36 2.52
CA PHE A 148 -8.33 -8.30 2.29
C PHE A 148 -8.89 -7.19 1.37
N LEU A 149 -9.68 -7.56 0.37
CA LEU A 149 -10.32 -6.60 -0.52
C LEU A 149 -11.23 -5.63 0.23
N ASP A 150 -11.98 -6.09 1.23
CA ASP A 150 -12.89 -5.24 2.01
C ASP A 150 -12.13 -4.24 2.89
N ILE A 151 -10.94 -4.59 3.40
CA ILE A 151 -10.01 -3.66 4.07
C ILE A 151 -9.57 -2.56 3.10
N ALA A 152 -9.14 -2.95 1.90
CA ALA A 152 -8.71 -2.02 0.86
C ALA A 152 -9.85 -1.08 0.41
N ILE A 153 -11.06 -1.61 0.21
CA ILE A 153 -12.25 -0.82 -0.15
C ILE A 153 -12.56 0.22 0.93
N LYS A 154 -12.51 -0.17 2.21
CA LYS A 154 -12.77 0.75 3.32
C LYS A 154 -11.75 1.88 3.36
N SER A 155 -10.47 1.57 3.16
CA SER A 155 -9.40 2.57 3.05
C SER A 155 -9.58 3.48 1.82
N ALA A 156 -9.89 2.93 0.65
CA ALA A 156 -10.08 3.69 -0.57
C ALA A 156 -11.29 4.64 -0.50
N ASN A 157 -12.35 4.25 0.22
CA ASN A 157 -13.48 5.14 0.50
C ASN A 157 -13.05 6.36 1.31
N LEU A 158 -12.24 6.17 2.36
CA LEU A 158 -11.66 7.28 3.12
C LEU A 158 -10.84 8.20 2.22
N LEU A 159 -10.02 7.66 1.32
CA LEU A 159 -9.25 8.49 0.39
C LEU A 159 -10.16 9.30 -0.55
N CYS A 160 -11.24 8.71 -1.06
CA CYS A 160 -12.21 9.41 -1.89
C CYS A 160 -12.92 10.56 -1.15
N GLU A 161 -13.09 10.44 0.16
CA GLU A 161 -13.66 11.51 1.00
C GLU A 161 -12.63 12.58 1.34
N THR A 162 -11.36 12.20 1.48
CA THR A 162 -10.27 13.07 1.94
C THR A 162 -9.63 13.87 0.81
N PHE A 163 -9.42 13.27 -0.36
CA PHE A 163 -8.68 13.86 -1.47
C PHE A 163 -9.58 14.15 -2.67
N GLY A 164 -9.26 15.22 -3.37
CA GLY A 164 -10.00 15.59 -4.58
C GLY A 164 -9.87 17.07 -4.91
N PRO A 165 -10.50 17.51 -6.01
CA PRO A 165 -10.50 18.92 -6.43
C PRO A 165 -11.57 19.75 -5.70
N GLU A 166 -12.49 19.13 -4.96
CA GLU A 166 -13.62 19.78 -4.32
C GLU A 166 -13.18 20.61 -3.10
N GLU A 167 -13.94 21.66 -2.79
CA GLU A 167 -13.68 22.49 -1.61
C GLU A 167 -13.70 21.65 -0.32
N GLY A 168 -12.68 21.87 0.52
CA GLY A 168 -12.50 21.16 1.79
C GLY A 168 -11.72 19.86 1.69
N LYS A 169 -11.42 19.37 0.49
CA LYS A 169 -10.54 18.21 0.29
C LYS A 169 -9.08 18.60 0.13
N ILE A 170 -8.21 17.63 0.40
CA ILE A 170 -6.76 17.80 0.25
C ILE A 170 -6.40 17.68 -1.24
N THR A 171 -5.73 18.69 -1.78
CA THR A 171 -5.30 18.77 -3.18
C THR A 171 -3.79 18.52 -3.31
N VAL A 172 -3.31 17.40 -2.81
CA VAL A 172 -1.89 17.00 -2.87
C VAL A 172 -1.70 15.88 -3.87
N ALA A 173 -0.58 15.92 -4.61
CA ALA A 173 -0.13 14.74 -5.35
C ALA A 173 0.66 13.83 -4.39
N PRO A 174 0.47 12.50 -4.45
CA PRO A 174 1.26 11.56 -3.67
C PRO A 174 2.77 11.71 -3.91
N GLY A 175 3.59 11.41 -2.90
CA GLY A 175 5.04 11.42 -3.05
C GLY A 175 5.54 10.44 -4.13
N HIS A 176 4.90 9.28 -4.23
CA HIS A 176 5.14 8.25 -5.26
C HIS A 176 3.88 7.96 -6.06
N GLN A 177 4.05 7.55 -7.34
CA GLN A 177 2.97 7.12 -8.22
C GLN A 177 2.61 5.65 -7.97
N GLU A 178 2.10 5.35 -6.80
CA GLU A 178 1.77 4.00 -6.37
C GLU A 178 0.28 3.82 -6.10
N VAL A 179 -0.32 4.75 -5.36
CA VAL A 179 -1.75 4.68 -5.01
C VAL A 179 -2.65 4.73 -6.25
N GLU A 180 -2.22 5.43 -7.29
CA GLU A 180 -2.95 5.52 -8.56
C GLU A 180 -3.09 4.15 -9.23
N ILE A 181 -2.04 3.32 -9.17
CA ILE A 181 -2.06 1.95 -9.70
C ILE A 181 -3.06 1.11 -8.90
N GLY A 182 -2.95 1.15 -7.57
CA GLY A 182 -3.83 0.42 -6.67
C GLY A 182 -5.30 0.80 -6.83
N LEU A 183 -5.61 2.10 -6.97
CA LEU A 183 -6.97 2.60 -7.21
C LEU A 183 -7.54 2.11 -8.54
N VAL A 184 -6.75 2.09 -9.61
CA VAL A 184 -7.19 1.52 -10.91
C VAL A 184 -7.46 0.02 -10.78
N LYS A 185 -6.63 -0.73 -10.05
CA LYS A 185 -6.88 -2.16 -9.78
C LYS A 185 -8.18 -2.36 -9.00
N LEU A 186 -8.44 -1.56 -7.96
CA LEU A 186 -9.70 -1.59 -7.22
C LEU A 186 -10.90 -1.29 -8.12
N TYR A 187 -10.84 -0.23 -8.95
CA TYR A 187 -11.89 0.06 -9.93
C TYR A 187 -12.20 -1.14 -10.82
N ARG A 188 -11.17 -1.83 -11.31
CA ARG A 188 -11.36 -2.99 -12.22
C ARG A 188 -12.09 -4.16 -11.57
N VAL A 189 -11.98 -4.37 -10.27
CA VAL A 189 -12.64 -5.49 -9.57
C VAL A 189 -13.95 -5.10 -8.91
N THR A 190 -14.17 -3.81 -8.60
CA THR A 190 -15.37 -3.32 -7.93
C THR A 190 -16.37 -2.66 -8.87
N GLY A 191 -15.89 -2.04 -9.96
CA GLY A 191 -16.67 -1.17 -10.83
C GLY A 191 -16.93 0.22 -10.25
N ASP A 192 -16.42 0.54 -9.05
CA ASP A 192 -16.65 1.85 -8.42
C ASP A 192 -15.79 2.93 -9.07
N LYS A 193 -16.45 3.78 -9.84
CA LYS A 193 -15.79 4.84 -10.62
C LYS A 193 -15.07 5.88 -9.77
N ARG A 194 -15.43 6.05 -8.49
CA ARG A 194 -14.76 7.00 -7.59
C ARG A 194 -13.26 6.72 -7.49
N TYR A 195 -12.85 5.44 -7.51
CA TYR A 195 -11.44 5.05 -7.46
C TYR A 195 -10.69 5.45 -8.72
N LEU A 196 -11.31 5.28 -9.88
CA LEU A 196 -10.72 5.73 -11.16
C LEU A 196 -10.59 7.26 -11.19
N ASP A 197 -11.63 7.97 -10.77
CA ASP A 197 -11.65 9.44 -10.76
C ASP A 197 -10.60 10.00 -9.78
N LEU A 198 -10.41 9.37 -8.61
CA LEU A 198 -9.37 9.75 -7.66
C LEU A 198 -7.96 9.47 -8.22
N SER A 199 -7.75 8.34 -8.86
CA SER A 199 -6.49 8.03 -9.54
C SER A 199 -6.15 9.10 -10.59
N GLN A 200 -7.11 9.45 -11.43
CA GLN A 200 -6.95 10.52 -12.41
C GLN A 200 -6.64 11.86 -11.76
N PHE A 201 -7.35 12.21 -10.68
CA PHE A 201 -7.09 13.44 -9.93
C PHE A 201 -5.64 13.52 -9.45
N PHE A 202 -5.09 12.46 -8.86
CA PHE A 202 -3.70 12.44 -8.41
C PHE A 202 -2.71 12.62 -9.56
N LEU A 203 -2.93 11.93 -10.70
CA LEU A 203 -2.10 12.09 -11.89
C LEU A 203 -2.18 13.50 -12.47
N ASP A 204 -3.37 14.10 -12.49
CA ASP A 204 -3.60 15.46 -12.98
C ASP A 204 -3.08 16.53 -12.00
N ALA A 205 -3.12 16.27 -10.69
CA ALA A 205 -2.59 17.16 -9.66
C ALA A 205 -1.05 17.19 -9.70
N ARG A 206 -0.45 16.06 -10.06
CA ARG A 206 0.99 15.94 -10.20
C ARG A 206 1.46 16.82 -11.36
N GLY A 207 2.36 17.77 -11.04
CA GLY A 207 2.92 18.66 -12.04
C GLY A 207 2.03 19.84 -12.47
N LYS A 208 0.84 20.03 -11.93
CA LYS A 208 0.09 21.29 -12.08
C LYS A 208 0.77 22.38 -11.25
N TYR A 209 1.53 23.20 -11.94
CA TYR A 209 2.25 24.31 -11.33
C TYR A 209 1.98 25.58 -12.10
N ASP A 210 1.11 26.44 -11.58
CA ASP A 210 0.78 27.73 -12.18
C ASP A 210 1.93 28.75 -12.05
N LYS A 211 2.91 28.44 -11.18
CA LYS A 211 4.08 29.29 -10.92
C LYS A 211 5.32 28.41 -10.78
N TYR A 212 5.86 28.00 -11.93
CA TYR A 212 7.07 27.20 -11.97
C TYR A 212 8.33 28.06 -11.75
N ASP A 213 8.84 28.10 -10.54
CA ASP A 213 10.15 28.64 -10.20
C ASP A 213 11.18 27.52 -10.06
N ARG A 214 12.09 27.42 -11.04
CA ARG A 214 13.15 26.41 -11.05
C ARG A 214 14.16 26.57 -9.92
N SER A 215 14.15 27.70 -9.20
CA SER A 215 15.11 28.00 -8.14
C SER A 215 14.63 27.58 -6.75
N SER A 216 13.35 27.24 -6.56
CA SER A 216 12.79 26.98 -5.26
C SER A 216 12.82 25.49 -4.86
N GLU A 217 13.02 25.22 -3.56
CA GLU A 217 12.88 23.88 -2.97
C GLU A 217 11.48 23.28 -3.19
N ASP A 218 10.48 24.12 -3.43
CA ASP A 218 9.11 23.71 -3.72
C ASP A 218 8.98 22.87 -4.98
N GLN A 219 9.92 22.94 -5.91
CA GLN A 219 9.93 22.07 -7.10
C GLN A 219 10.08 20.61 -6.76
N PHE A 220 10.94 20.29 -5.79
CA PHE A 220 11.12 18.91 -5.32
C PHE A 220 9.89 18.44 -4.55
N ARG A 221 9.35 19.31 -3.72
CA ARG A 221 8.19 18.99 -2.85
C ARG A 221 6.90 18.72 -3.63
N ASN A 222 6.75 19.27 -4.82
CA ASN A 222 5.53 19.14 -5.62
C ASN A 222 5.56 18.01 -6.65
N GLY A 223 6.64 17.24 -6.72
CA GLY A 223 6.79 16.23 -7.76
C GLY A 223 6.88 16.79 -9.19
N ALA A 224 6.79 18.13 -9.35
CA ALA A 224 6.87 18.78 -10.66
C ALA A 224 8.18 18.51 -11.36
N TYR A 225 9.28 18.51 -10.61
CA TYR A 225 10.63 18.28 -11.14
C TYR A 225 10.76 16.94 -11.89
N TRP A 226 10.16 15.88 -11.36
CA TRP A 226 10.30 14.53 -11.92
C TRP A 226 9.44 14.28 -13.16
N GLN A 227 8.49 15.16 -13.45
CA GLN A 227 7.52 14.95 -14.51
C GLN A 227 7.72 15.84 -15.75
N TYR A 228 8.57 16.87 -15.68
CA TYR A 228 8.71 17.88 -16.74
C TYR A 228 9.97 17.84 -17.57
N HIS A 229 10.65 16.73 -17.58
CA HIS A 229 11.64 16.52 -18.63
C HIS A 229 10.95 15.86 -19.82
N LYS A 230 10.20 16.66 -20.59
CA LYS A 230 9.94 16.37 -22.00
C LYS A 230 11.15 16.76 -22.80
#